data_ef89e4ed534e57fcb096510d18cf35ab
#
_entry.id   ef89e4ed534e57fcb096510d18cf35ab
#
_cell.length_a   1.000
_cell.length_b   1.000
_cell.length_c   1.000
_cell.angle_alpha   90.00
_cell.angle_beta   90.00
_cell.angle_gamma   90.00
#
_symmetry.space_group_name_H-M   'P 1'
#
loop_
_entity.id
_entity.type
_entity.pdbx_description
1 polymer ?
#
loop_
_entity_poly.entity_id
_entity_poly.type
_entity_poly.pdbx_seq_one_letter_code
_entity_poly.pdbx_strand_id
1 'polypeptide(L)'
;RDAVMASCAIPGWYAPKRIGGRRYVDGGVCSPTSVDLLRHLELDEVVVLSPMTSMTYDQPQTVAGRIERRFRRLMTKRTLSEVKRVAAHGTTVHFLGPTAEDLEVIGVNLMDPARRTQVLETSLATSAAALAAGRVPAA
;
A
#
# COMPACT_ATOMS: atom_id res chain seq x y z
N ARG A 1 -19.99 -7.94 8.45
CA ARG A 1 -19.02 -8.96 8.87
C ARG A 1 -18.45 -9.73 7.66
N ASP A 2 -19.30 -10.26 6.79
CA ASP A 2 -18.87 -11.08 5.65
C ASP A 2 -17.98 -10.34 4.64
N ALA A 3 -18.26 -9.06 4.36
CA ALA A 3 -17.42 -8.24 3.49
C ALA A 3 -16.00 -8.06 4.05
N VAL A 4 -15.87 -7.84 5.37
CA VAL A 4 -14.55 -7.74 6.04
C VAL A 4 -13.81 -9.07 5.96
N MET A 5 -14.49 -10.20 6.20
CA MET A 5 -13.88 -11.52 6.05
C MET A 5 -13.44 -11.80 4.61
N ALA A 6 -14.20 -11.35 3.62
CA ALA A 6 -13.85 -11.46 2.21
C ALA A 6 -12.62 -10.62 1.87
N SER A 7 -12.56 -9.38 2.40
CA SER A 7 -11.45 -8.46 2.23
C SER A 7 -10.13 -8.95 2.86
N CYS A 8 -10.20 -9.86 3.84
CA CYS A 8 -9.04 -10.48 4.48
C CYS A 8 -8.78 -11.92 4.00
N ALA A 9 -9.48 -12.40 2.98
CA ALA A 9 -9.31 -13.76 2.45
C ALA A 9 -8.12 -13.81 1.47
N ILE A 10 -6.89 -13.67 2.02
CA ILE A 10 -5.63 -13.66 1.26
C ILE A 10 -5.42 -15.02 0.58
N PRO A 11 -5.32 -15.07 -0.76
CA PRO A 11 -5.06 -16.32 -1.48
C PRO A 11 -3.78 -17.01 -1.03
N GLY A 12 -3.86 -18.32 -0.82
CA GLY A 12 -2.76 -19.11 -0.31
C GLY A 12 -2.71 -19.23 1.22
N TRP A 13 -3.34 -18.29 1.97
CA TRP A 13 -3.42 -18.33 3.43
C TRP A 13 -4.84 -18.64 3.91
N TYR A 14 -5.85 -18.10 3.23
CA TYR A 14 -7.25 -18.30 3.61
C TYR A 14 -8.10 -18.78 2.44
N ALA A 15 -9.12 -19.57 2.75
CA ALA A 15 -10.10 -19.99 1.76
C ALA A 15 -10.95 -18.79 1.29
N PRO A 16 -11.35 -18.72 0.02
CA PRO A 16 -12.25 -17.70 -0.47
C PRO A 16 -13.56 -17.66 0.31
N LYS A 17 -14.00 -16.47 0.70
CA LYS A 17 -15.27 -16.28 1.40
C LYS A 17 -16.43 -16.39 0.41
N ARG A 18 -17.46 -17.18 0.74
CA ARG A 18 -18.69 -17.24 -0.05
C ARG A 18 -19.72 -16.25 0.48
N ILE A 19 -20.25 -15.41 -0.41
CA ILE A 19 -21.32 -14.44 -0.12
C ILE A 19 -22.29 -14.46 -1.32
N GLY A 20 -23.58 -14.72 -1.08
CA GLY A 20 -24.60 -14.74 -2.11
C GLY A 20 -24.27 -15.69 -3.29
N GLY A 21 -23.71 -16.86 -3.01
CA GLY A 21 -23.33 -17.86 -4.03
C GLY A 21 -22.00 -17.56 -4.76
N ARG A 22 -21.41 -16.37 -4.62
CA ARG A 22 -20.14 -15.98 -5.23
C ARG A 22 -18.97 -16.17 -4.28
N ARG A 23 -17.78 -16.42 -4.82
CA ARG A 23 -16.53 -16.51 -4.06
C ARG A 23 -15.77 -15.19 -4.15
N TYR A 24 -15.29 -14.72 -3.00
CA TYR A 24 -14.54 -13.49 -2.87
C TYR A 24 -13.18 -13.79 -2.21
N VAL A 25 -12.17 -13.06 -2.63
CA VAL A 25 -10.82 -13.08 -2.06
C VAL A 25 -10.42 -11.65 -1.70
N ASP A 26 -9.31 -11.50 -1.01
CA ASP A 26 -8.72 -10.20 -0.67
C ASP A 26 -8.52 -9.34 -1.91
N GLY A 27 -9.04 -8.13 -1.88
CA GLY A 27 -8.92 -7.16 -2.98
C GLY A 27 -7.50 -6.66 -3.22
N GLY A 28 -6.63 -6.74 -2.21
CA GLY A 28 -5.22 -6.38 -2.31
C GLY A 28 -4.44 -7.18 -3.36
N VAL A 29 -4.96 -8.36 -3.75
CA VAL A 29 -4.40 -9.14 -4.88
C VAL A 29 -4.56 -8.39 -6.21
N CYS A 30 -5.62 -7.62 -6.34
CA CYS A 30 -5.93 -6.86 -7.55
C CYS A 30 -5.37 -5.44 -7.48
N SER A 31 -5.59 -4.76 -6.36
CA SER A 31 -5.11 -3.42 -6.11
C SER A 31 -4.85 -3.19 -4.63
N PRO A 32 -3.68 -2.66 -4.24
CA PRO A 32 -3.39 -2.35 -2.84
C PRO A 32 -4.18 -1.13 -2.32
N THR A 33 -4.66 -0.24 -3.18
CA THR A 33 -5.32 1.01 -2.79
C THR A 33 -6.72 1.18 -3.38
N SER A 34 -6.99 0.60 -4.54
CA SER A 34 -8.24 0.81 -5.31
C SER A 34 -8.56 2.29 -5.54
N VAL A 35 -7.54 3.15 -5.57
CA VAL A 35 -7.71 4.61 -5.68
C VAL A 35 -8.36 5.01 -7.01
N ASP A 36 -8.20 4.21 -8.06
CA ASP A 36 -8.82 4.45 -9.36
C ASP A 36 -10.36 4.43 -9.35
N LEU A 37 -10.98 3.92 -8.30
CA LEU A 37 -12.43 4.01 -8.11
C LEU A 37 -12.89 5.46 -7.86
N LEU A 38 -11.99 6.34 -7.40
CA LEU A 38 -12.29 7.74 -7.11
C LEU A 38 -12.29 8.64 -8.36
N ARG A 39 -11.84 8.15 -9.52
CA ARG A 39 -11.62 8.95 -10.74
C ARG A 39 -12.86 9.69 -11.29
N HIS A 40 -14.05 9.29 -10.87
CA HIS A 40 -15.31 9.89 -11.33
C HIS A 40 -16.00 10.73 -10.26
N LEU A 41 -15.34 11.00 -9.12
CA LEU A 41 -15.94 11.72 -8.00
C LEU A 41 -15.63 13.22 -8.03
N GLU A 42 -14.97 13.72 -9.07
CA GLU A 42 -14.66 15.16 -9.26
C GLU A 42 -14.02 15.78 -7.99
N LEU A 43 -13.06 15.07 -7.41
CA LEU A 43 -12.35 15.51 -6.20
C LEU A 43 -11.21 16.45 -6.60
N ASP A 44 -11.02 17.53 -5.84
CA ASP A 44 -9.89 18.45 -6.02
C ASP A 44 -8.57 17.78 -5.61
N GLU A 45 -8.60 17.03 -4.52
CA GLU A 45 -7.41 16.45 -3.91
C GLU A 45 -7.70 15.07 -3.30
N VAL A 46 -6.73 14.15 -3.44
CA VAL A 46 -6.75 12.81 -2.84
C VAL A 46 -5.41 12.52 -2.18
N VAL A 47 -5.43 12.08 -0.93
CA VAL A 47 -4.24 11.60 -0.22
C VAL A 47 -4.26 10.08 -0.15
N VAL A 48 -3.25 9.44 -0.74
CA VAL A 48 -3.10 7.99 -0.78
C VAL A 48 -2.06 7.55 0.24
N LEU A 49 -2.49 6.87 1.30
CA LEU A 49 -1.62 6.22 2.28
C LEU A 49 -1.47 4.75 1.90
N SER A 50 -0.28 4.33 1.49
CA SER A 50 -0.08 2.96 1.01
C SER A 50 1.14 2.28 1.63
N PRO A 51 0.96 1.52 2.73
CA PRO A 51 2.06 0.83 3.41
C PRO A 51 2.65 -0.32 2.60
N MET A 52 1.93 -0.84 1.61
CA MET A 52 2.38 -1.94 0.75
C MET A 52 3.19 -1.50 -0.46
N THR A 53 3.33 -0.19 -0.68
CA THR A 53 4.09 0.37 -1.81
C THR A 53 5.34 1.08 -1.29
N SER A 54 6.33 1.28 -2.14
CA SER A 54 7.49 2.12 -1.82
C SER A 54 8.07 2.72 -3.08
N MET A 55 8.37 4.02 -3.01
CA MET A 55 9.08 4.75 -4.06
C MET A 55 10.60 4.57 -3.94
N THR A 56 11.08 4.05 -2.80
CA THR A 56 12.49 3.86 -2.51
C THR A 56 12.95 2.49 -2.98
N TYR A 57 14.09 2.44 -3.62
CA TYR A 57 14.75 1.20 -4.05
C TYR A 57 15.87 0.87 -3.09
N ASP A 58 15.69 -0.16 -2.29
CA ASP A 58 16.72 -0.78 -1.48
C ASP A 58 17.10 -2.17 -2.04
N GLN A 59 18.27 -2.68 -1.64
CA GLN A 59 18.75 -4.01 -2.03
C GLN A 59 18.92 -4.90 -0.81
N PRO A 60 17.86 -5.61 -0.38
CA PRO A 60 17.95 -6.48 0.79
C PRO A 60 18.94 -7.63 0.55
N GLN A 61 19.71 -7.97 1.57
CA GLN A 61 20.74 -9.01 1.53
C GLN A 61 20.13 -10.42 1.51
N THR A 62 18.92 -10.60 2.02
CA THR A 62 18.26 -11.91 2.12
C THR A 62 17.42 -12.25 0.89
N VAL A 63 17.33 -13.55 0.56
CA VAL A 63 16.47 -14.03 -0.53
C VAL A 63 15.00 -13.68 -0.28
N ALA A 64 14.52 -13.88 0.96
CA ALA A 64 13.15 -13.53 1.35
C ALA A 64 12.88 -12.03 1.17
N GLY A 65 13.82 -11.16 1.57
CA GLY A 65 13.73 -9.72 1.35
C GLY A 65 13.68 -9.35 -0.13
N ARG A 66 14.46 -10.02 -0.99
CA ARG A 66 14.42 -9.77 -2.44
C ARG A 66 13.07 -10.14 -3.06
N ILE A 67 12.45 -11.23 -2.61
CA ILE A 67 11.12 -11.66 -3.07
C ILE A 67 10.07 -10.62 -2.60
N GLU A 68 10.11 -10.21 -1.34
CA GLU A 68 9.22 -9.18 -0.78
C GLU A 68 9.36 -7.87 -1.55
N ARG A 69 10.58 -7.40 -1.83
CA ARG A 69 10.81 -6.17 -2.61
C ARG A 69 10.33 -6.28 -4.05
N ARG A 70 10.42 -7.47 -4.66
CA ARG A 70 9.88 -7.70 -6.00
C ARG A 70 8.35 -7.60 -6.01
N PHE A 71 7.70 -8.17 -5.01
CA PHE A 71 6.25 -8.05 -4.83
C PHE A 71 5.84 -6.60 -4.59
N ARG A 72 6.53 -5.89 -3.69
CA ARG A 72 6.28 -4.48 -3.40
C ARG A 72 6.43 -3.59 -4.64
N ARG A 73 7.44 -3.83 -5.47
CA ARG A 73 7.60 -3.11 -6.75
C ARG A 73 6.42 -3.32 -7.69
N LEU A 74 5.88 -4.52 -7.74
CA LEU A 74 4.68 -4.81 -8.54
C LEU A 74 3.47 -4.02 -8.02
N MET A 75 3.27 -4.03 -6.71
CA MET A 75 2.20 -3.25 -6.05
C MET A 75 2.37 -1.75 -6.28
N THR A 76 3.60 -1.24 -6.17
CA THR A 76 3.91 0.17 -6.43
C THR A 76 3.55 0.56 -7.87
N LYS A 77 3.97 -0.24 -8.87
CA LYS A 77 3.63 0.01 -10.28
C LYS A 77 2.11 0.04 -10.50
N ARG A 78 1.39 -0.85 -9.84
CA ARG A 78 -0.07 -0.91 -9.92
C ARG A 78 -0.69 0.36 -9.34
N THR A 79 -0.33 0.73 -8.12
CA THR A 79 -0.81 1.95 -7.45
C THR A 79 -0.51 3.20 -8.28
N LEU A 80 0.72 3.35 -8.80
CA LEU A 80 1.07 4.50 -9.64
C LEU A 80 0.24 4.57 -10.92
N SER A 81 -0.09 3.42 -11.52
CA SER A 81 -1.00 3.38 -12.67
C SER A 81 -2.42 3.82 -12.31
N GLU A 82 -2.90 3.47 -11.12
CA GLU A 82 -4.20 3.89 -10.61
C GLU A 82 -4.22 5.39 -10.29
N VAL A 83 -3.19 5.89 -9.60
CA VAL A 83 -2.99 7.31 -9.30
C VAL A 83 -3.02 8.16 -10.59
N LYS A 84 -2.28 7.74 -11.63
CA LYS A 84 -2.27 8.43 -12.92
C LYS A 84 -3.67 8.52 -13.55
N ARG A 85 -4.50 7.49 -13.39
CA ARG A 85 -5.88 7.52 -13.90
C ARG A 85 -6.76 8.53 -13.15
N VAL A 86 -6.55 8.69 -11.84
CA VAL A 86 -7.27 9.70 -11.05
C VAL A 86 -6.77 11.10 -11.41
N ALA A 87 -5.46 11.31 -11.46
CA ALA A 87 -4.87 12.60 -11.83
C ALA A 87 -5.27 13.07 -13.23
N ALA A 88 -5.46 12.14 -14.18
CA ALA A 88 -5.91 12.46 -15.53
C ALA A 88 -7.33 13.10 -15.60
N HIS A 89 -8.09 13.03 -14.51
CA HIS A 89 -9.41 13.69 -14.38
C HIS A 89 -9.34 15.04 -13.64
N GLY A 90 -8.12 15.59 -13.45
CA GLY A 90 -7.92 16.91 -12.82
C GLY A 90 -7.74 16.87 -11.31
N THR A 91 -7.77 15.70 -10.68
CA THR A 91 -7.55 15.53 -9.24
C THR A 91 -6.06 15.60 -8.90
N THR A 92 -5.68 16.41 -7.92
CA THR A 92 -4.33 16.39 -7.34
C THR A 92 -4.19 15.18 -6.43
N VAL A 93 -3.23 14.29 -6.69
CA VAL A 93 -3.04 13.07 -5.89
C VAL A 93 -1.73 13.15 -5.13
N HIS A 94 -1.78 13.15 -3.80
CA HIS A 94 -0.64 13.06 -2.91
C HIS A 94 -0.44 11.61 -2.49
N PHE A 95 0.80 11.14 -2.55
CA PHE A 95 1.14 9.77 -2.22
C PHE A 95 2.10 9.69 -1.05
N LEU A 96 1.73 8.96 -0.01
CA LEU A 96 2.57 8.67 1.15
C LEU A 96 2.74 7.16 1.31
N GLY A 97 3.96 6.70 1.21
CA GLY A 97 4.36 5.30 1.39
C GLY A 97 5.62 5.17 2.22
N PRO A 98 6.01 3.95 2.59
CA PRO A 98 7.20 3.70 3.39
C PRO A 98 8.48 4.22 2.75
N THR A 99 9.33 4.82 3.56
CA THR A 99 10.71 5.17 3.23
C THR A 99 11.63 3.95 3.33
N ALA A 100 12.92 4.08 3.01
CA ALA A 100 13.90 3.00 3.22
C ALA A 100 14.02 2.64 4.70
N GLU A 101 14.00 3.65 5.58
CA GLU A 101 14.06 3.47 7.04
C GLU A 101 12.84 2.71 7.56
N ASP A 102 11.64 3.06 7.10
CA ASP A 102 10.42 2.30 7.43
C ASP A 102 10.55 0.84 7.01
N LEU A 103 11.08 0.58 5.81
CA LEU A 103 11.21 -0.78 5.29
C LEU A 103 12.18 -1.65 6.07
N GLU A 104 13.21 -1.06 6.67
CA GLU A 104 14.14 -1.77 7.57
C GLU A 104 13.45 -2.24 8.84
N VAL A 105 12.68 -1.36 9.48
CA VAL A 105 11.98 -1.70 10.73
C VAL A 105 10.77 -2.62 10.49
N ILE A 106 10.05 -2.47 9.39
CA ILE A 106 8.95 -3.35 8.99
C ILE A 106 9.47 -4.77 8.76
N GLY A 107 10.59 -4.92 8.06
CA GLY A 107 11.17 -6.20 7.73
C GLY A 107 10.33 -7.02 6.74
N VAL A 108 10.53 -8.34 6.75
CA VAL A 108 9.86 -9.26 5.81
C VAL A 108 8.46 -9.68 6.33
N ASN A 109 8.29 -9.80 7.63
CA ASN A 109 7.02 -10.17 8.24
C ASN A 109 6.24 -8.94 8.70
N LEU A 110 5.33 -8.46 7.86
CA LEU A 110 4.48 -7.30 8.12
C LEU A 110 3.56 -7.47 9.35
N MET A 111 3.37 -8.70 9.83
CA MET A 111 2.46 -9.03 10.94
C MET A 111 3.22 -9.35 12.23
N ASP A 112 4.52 -9.03 12.30
CA ASP A 112 5.32 -9.28 13.50
C ASP A 112 4.94 -8.34 14.65
N PRO A 113 4.31 -8.84 15.72
CA PRO A 113 3.86 -8.00 16.82
C PRO A 113 5.03 -7.39 17.63
N ALA A 114 6.21 -8.02 17.60
CA ALA A 114 7.38 -7.54 18.32
C ALA A 114 7.93 -6.22 17.73
N ARG A 115 7.67 -5.97 16.46
CA ARG A 115 8.13 -4.76 15.75
C ARG A 115 7.11 -3.62 15.77
N ARG A 116 5.89 -3.86 16.23
CA ARG A 116 4.76 -2.94 16.12
C ARG A 116 5.06 -1.52 16.62
N THR A 117 5.64 -1.40 17.80
CA THR A 117 5.95 -0.09 18.41
C THR A 117 7.02 0.63 17.61
N GLN A 118 8.11 -0.05 17.28
CA GLN A 118 9.20 0.52 16.48
C GLN A 118 8.72 0.99 15.10
N VAL A 119 7.90 0.17 14.42
CA VAL A 119 7.33 0.54 13.12
C VAL A 119 6.46 1.79 13.25
N LEU A 120 5.62 1.87 14.27
CA LEU A 120 4.77 3.03 14.50
C LEU A 120 5.60 4.31 14.73
N GLU A 121 6.58 4.26 15.62
CA GLU A 121 7.43 5.41 15.95
C GLU A 121 8.23 5.89 14.73
N THR A 122 8.86 4.96 14.00
CA THR A 122 9.60 5.29 12.78
C THR A 122 8.68 5.90 11.73
N SER A 123 7.54 5.28 11.45
CA SER A 123 6.61 5.76 10.41
C SER A 123 5.99 7.12 10.76
N LEU A 124 5.76 7.43 12.03
CA LEU A 124 5.33 8.76 12.45
C LEU A 124 6.41 9.81 12.18
N ALA A 125 7.67 9.51 12.50
CA ALA A 125 8.78 10.43 12.28
C ALA A 125 9.04 10.66 10.78
N THR A 126 9.11 9.59 9.98
CA THR A 126 9.38 9.67 8.54
C THR A 126 8.25 10.35 7.77
N SER A 127 6.98 10.06 8.15
CA SER A 127 5.82 10.71 7.56
C SER A 127 5.75 12.19 7.89
N ALA A 128 6.02 12.57 9.15
CA ALA A 128 6.08 13.98 9.56
C ALA A 128 7.18 14.74 8.81
N ALA A 129 8.36 14.13 8.66
CA ALA A 129 9.46 14.71 7.89
C ALA A 129 9.13 14.87 6.41
N ALA A 130 8.45 13.90 5.80
CA ALA A 130 8.01 13.96 4.41
C ALA A 130 7.00 15.10 4.18
N LEU A 131 6.03 15.25 5.08
CA LEU A 131 5.03 16.32 5.03
C LEU A 131 5.68 17.69 5.21
N ALA A 132 6.57 17.85 6.21
CA ALA A 132 7.27 19.11 6.46
C ALA A 132 8.17 19.53 5.29
N ALA A 133 8.75 18.57 4.58
CA ALA A 133 9.59 18.81 3.40
C ALA A 133 8.81 19.07 2.12
N GLY A 134 7.47 19.07 2.15
CA GLY A 134 6.62 19.11 0.95
C GLY A 134 6.87 17.94 -0.02
N ARG A 135 7.50 16.87 0.47
CA ARG A 135 7.84 15.68 -0.32
C ARG A 135 6.70 14.66 -0.37
N VAL A 136 5.48 15.12 -0.40
CA VAL A 136 4.35 14.27 -0.79
C VAL A 136 4.23 14.48 -2.29
N PRO A 137 4.80 13.59 -3.13
CA PRO A 137 4.79 13.83 -4.56
C PRO A 137 3.34 13.85 -5.03
N ALA A 138 2.94 14.97 -5.63
CA ALA A 138 1.78 14.99 -6.50
C ALA A 138 2.15 14.20 -7.77
N ALA A 139 1.32 13.26 -8.15
CA ALA A 139 1.48 12.55 -9.42
C ALA A 139 0.86 13.38 -10.55
#